data_07b9f5a978ff186319eaf9144dc07a7c
#
_entry.id   07b9f5a978ff186319eaf9144dc07a7c
#
_cell.length_a   1.000
_cell.length_b   1.000
_cell.length_c   1.000
_cell.angle_alpha   90.00
_cell.angle_beta   90.00
_cell.angle_gamma   90.00
#
_symmetry.space_group_name_H-M   'P 1'
#
loop_
_entity.id
_entity.type
_entity.pdbx_description
1 polymer ?
#
loop_
_entity_poly.entity_id
_entity_poly.type
_entity_poly.pdbx_seq_one_letter_code
_entity_poly.pdbx_strand_id
1 'polypeptide(L)'
;LLACFTATFLPNPAQGSETTPLPGTVLAGQGTMRFFGLEVYQARLWVSPGFAPERYGDQPLALALTYQRNFTAQAIAKRSIEEMRRVAPFSNEQAERWQAALQAALPDVKPGDTLTGIYRPGGGAVFRMGDKVVGEVADPEFARLFFGIWLSPNTSEPALRQALLASRNTSGSP
;
A
#
# COMPACT_ATOMS: atom_id res chain seq x y z
N LEU A 1 -5.83 24.78 -58.67
CA LEU A 1 -6.45 24.80 -57.33
C LEU A 1 -5.70 23.84 -56.44
N LEU A 2 -4.84 24.39 -55.54
CA LEU A 2 -4.10 23.60 -54.53
C LEU A 2 -4.93 23.67 -53.24
N ALA A 3 -5.41 22.54 -52.73
CA ALA A 3 -6.07 22.45 -51.44
C ALA A 3 -5.04 22.14 -50.36
N CYS A 4 -4.72 23.11 -49.50
CA CYS A 4 -3.94 22.92 -48.27
C CYS A 4 -4.79 22.19 -47.21
N PHE A 5 -4.43 20.92 -46.91
CA PHE A 5 -4.93 20.23 -45.72
C PHE A 5 -4.12 20.68 -44.50
N THR A 6 -4.73 21.49 -43.64
CA THR A 6 -4.16 21.79 -42.32
C THR A 6 -4.53 20.68 -41.36
N ALA A 7 -3.53 19.87 -40.97
CA ALA A 7 -3.68 18.87 -39.93
C ALA A 7 -3.76 19.59 -38.54
N THR A 8 -4.93 19.55 -37.93
CA THR A 8 -5.13 20.04 -36.55
C THR A 8 -4.57 18.99 -35.58
N PHE A 9 -3.42 19.28 -35.01
CA PHE A 9 -2.86 18.52 -33.90
C PHE A 9 -3.73 18.80 -32.66
N LEU A 10 -4.53 17.82 -32.23
CA LEU A 10 -5.17 17.84 -30.92
C LEU A 10 -4.10 17.55 -29.84
N PRO A 11 -3.96 18.37 -28.79
CA PRO A 11 -3.06 18.05 -27.71
C PRO A 11 -3.57 16.79 -26.99
N ASN A 12 -2.70 15.79 -26.92
CA ASN A 12 -2.91 14.60 -26.10
C ASN A 12 -3.09 15.05 -24.64
N PRO A 13 -4.13 14.60 -23.88
CA PRO A 13 -4.26 14.93 -22.49
C PRO A 13 -3.01 14.44 -21.77
N ALA A 14 -2.30 15.35 -21.12
CA ALA A 14 -1.14 15.06 -20.30
C ALA A 14 -1.50 13.91 -19.35
N GLN A 15 -0.84 12.77 -19.49
CA GLN A 15 -0.82 11.74 -18.47
C GLN A 15 -0.20 12.39 -17.24
N GLY A 16 -1.06 12.70 -16.25
CA GLY A 16 -0.60 13.22 -14.98
C GLY A 16 0.46 12.25 -14.45
N SER A 17 1.69 12.73 -14.31
CA SER A 17 2.76 11.98 -13.67
C SER A 17 2.28 11.66 -12.26
N GLU A 18 1.80 10.42 -12.06
CA GLU A 18 1.47 9.95 -10.71
C GLU A 18 2.75 10.04 -9.88
N THR A 19 2.75 10.97 -8.95
CA THR A 19 3.89 11.18 -8.04
C THR A 19 4.09 9.89 -7.26
N THR A 20 5.20 9.20 -7.51
CA THR A 20 5.55 8.00 -6.75
C THR A 20 5.70 8.36 -5.27
N PRO A 21 5.00 7.67 -4.36
CA PRO A 21 5.03 8.00 -2.93
C PRO A 21 6.41 7.77 -2.28
N LEU A 22 7.27 7.00 -2.96
CA LEU A 22 8.63 6.71 -2.52
C LEU A 22 9.59 6.82 -3.73
N PRO A 23 10.57 7.74 -3.70
CA PRO A 23 11.53 7.91 -4.78
C PRO A 23 12.26 6.60 -5.13
N GLY A 24 12.50 6.37 -6.42
CA GLY A 24 13.20 5.17 -6.91
C GLY A 24 12.37 3.89 -6.94
N THR A 25 11.07 3.98 -6.67
CA THR A 25 10.15 2.84 -6.79
C THR A 25 9.32 2.89 -8.05
N VAL A 26 8.80 1.73 -8.44
CA VAL A 26 7.88 1.54 -9.56
C VAL A 26 6.59 0.90 -9.06
N LEU A 27 5.47 1.16 -9.73
CA LEU A 27 4.18 0.53 -9.43
C LEU A 27 4.27 -0.97 -9.72
N ALA A 28 4.15 -1.81 -8.70
CA ALA A 28 4.16 -3.28 -8.82
C ALA A 28 2.78 -3.84 -9.16
N GLY A 29 1.73 -3.17 -8.75
CA GLY A 29 0.36 -3.57 -9.03
C GLY A 29 -0.66 -2.85 -8.18
N GLN A 30 -1.93 -3.15 -8.45
CA GLN A 30 -3.06 -2.58 -7.74
C GLN A 30 -4.22 -3.57 -7.67
N GLY A 31 -5.07 -3.43 -6.67
CA GLY A 31 -6.24 -4.26 -6.48
C GLY A 31 -7.24 -3.64 -5.52
N THR A 32 -8.44 -4.21 -5.49
CA THR A 32 -9.53 -3.75 -4.61
C THR A 32 -9.80 -4.77 -3.52
N MET A 33 -9.76 -4.32 -2.27
CA MET A 33 -10.23 -5.09 -1.14
C MET A 33 -11.75 -5.04 -1.08
N ARG A 34 -12.38 -6.22 -1.03
CA ARG A 34 -13.84 -6.37 -0.84
C ARG A 34 -14.14 -7.22 0.38
N PHE A 35 -15.17 -6.81 1.11
CA PHE A 35 -15.69 -7.57 2.22
C PHE A 35 -17.21 -7.72 2.04
N PHE A 36 -17.69 -8.97 1.96
CA PHE A 36 -19.08 -9.28 1.61
C PHE A 36 -19.58 -8.54 0.35
N GLY A 37 -18.76 -8.48 -0.71
CA GLY A 37 -19.07 -7.80 -1.96
C GLY A 37 -18.95 -6.27 -1.94
N LEU A 38 -18.72 -5.66 -0.78
CA LEU A 38 -18.59 -4.23 -0.60
C LEU A 38 -17.12 -3.80 -0.71
N GLU A 39 -16.83 -2.78 -1.51
CA GLU A 39 -15.50 -2.22 -1.61
C GLU A 39 -15.11 -1.52 -0.31
N VAL A 40 -13.95 -1.88 0.23
CA VAL A 40 -13.38 -1.33 1.45
C VAL A 40 -12.34 -0.26 1.10
N TYR A 41 -11.38 -0.63 0.26
CA TYR A 41 -10.36 0.26 -0.28
C TYR A 41 -9.79 -0.27 -1.61
N GLN A 42 -9.19 0.62 -2.37
CA GLN A 42 -8.28 0.30 -3.46
C GLN A 42 -6.84 0.37 -2.93
N ALA A 43 -6.05 -0.65 -3.23
CA ALA A 43 -4.66 -0.74 -2.81
C ALA A 43 -3.72 -0.62 -4.02
N ARG A 44 -2.60 0.10 -3.85
CA ARG A 44 -1.54 0.27 -4.85
C ARG A 44 -0.20 0.07 -4.18
N LEU A 45 0.65 -0.75 -4.79
CA LEU A 45 1.96 -1.10 -4.26
C LEU A 45 3.08 -0.56 -5.15
N TRP A 46 4.02 0.18 -4.56
CA TRP A 46 5.26 0.60 -5.20
C TRP A 46 6.45 -0.09 -4.53
N VAL A 47 7.36 -0.58 -5.34
CA VAL A 47 8.52 -1.36 -4.89
C VAL A 47 9.78 -0.93 -5.63
N SER A 48 10.92 -1.21 -5.05
CA SER A 48 12.22 -1.01 -5.72
C SER A 48 12.36 -1.96 -6.90
N PRO A 49 13.06 -1.59 -7.98
CA PRO A 49 13.45 -2.51 -9.03
C PRO A 49 14.15 -3.75 -8.45
N GLY A 50 13.79 -4.94 -8.94
CA GLY A 50 14.33 -6.20 -8.40
C GLY A 50 13.71 -6.68 -7.08
N PHE A 51 12.61 -6.07 -6.65
CA PHE A 51 11.87 -6.51 -5.46
C PHE A 51 11.51 -8.00 -5.49
N ALA A 52 11.76 -8.72 -4.42
CA ALA A 52 11.43 -10.14 -4.24
C ALA A 52 10.31 -10.29 -3.19
N PRO A 53 9.09 -10.73 -3.58
CA PRO A 53 7.96 -10.84 -2.66
C PRO A 53 8.21 -11.76 -1.46
N GLU A 54 9.04 -12.78 -1.65
CA GLU A 54 9.44 -13.76 -0.62
C GLU A 54 10.29 -13.09 0.47
N ARG A 55 10.93 -11.99 0.12
CA ARG A 55 11.80 -11.17 0.98
C ARG A 55 11.35 -9.72 1.03
N TYR A 56 10.03 -9.48 1.05
CA TYR A 56 9.48 -8.13 1.06
C TYR A 56 10.00 -7.27 2.23
N GLY A 57 10.45 -7.91 3.32
CA GLY A 57 11.03 -7.24 4.48
C GLY A 57 12.44 -6.68 4.28
N ASP A 58 13.11 -6.99 3.17
CA ASP A 58 14.51 -6.60 2.92
C ASP A 58 14.65 -5.29 2.14
N GLN A 59 13.54 -4.78 1.57
CA GLN A 59 13.58 -3.64 0.66
C GLN A 59 12.51 -2.59 1.01
N PRO A 60 12.77 -1.31 0.80
CA PRO A 60 11.75 -0.28 0.99
C PRO A 60 10.62 -0.43 -0.02
N LEU A 61 9.41 -0.17 0.44
CA LEU A 61 8.21 -0.15 -0.37
C LEU A 61 7.20 0.87 0.14
N ALA A 62 6.22 1.21 -0.69
CA ALA A 62 5.07 2.02 -0.30
C ALA A 62 3.78 1.34 -0.71
N LEU A 63 2.81 1.34 0.19
CA LEU A 63 1.48 0.82 -0.02
C LEU A 63 0.46 1.92 0.25
N ALA A 64 -0.30 2.32 -0.76
CA ALA A 64 -1.37 3.30 -0.64
C ALA A 64 -2.74 2.63 -0.64
N LEU A 65 -3.57 2.99 0.32
CA LEU A 65 -4.95 2.53 0.46
C LEU A 65 -5.90 3.71 0.29
N THR A 66 -6.66 3.73 -0.80
CA THR A 66 -7.73 4.72 -1.02
C THR A 66 -9.04 4.15 -0.52
N TYR A 67 -9.51 4.67 0.61
CA TYR A 67 -10.69 4.15 1.30
C TYR A 67 -11.98 4.48 0.56
N GLN A 68 -12.93 3.55 0.60
CA GLN A 68 -14.28 3.71 0.06
C GLN A 68 -15.35 3.84 1.15
N ARG A 69 -14.94 3.77 2.43
CA ARG A 69 -15.80 3.80 3.61
C ARG A 69 -15.13 4.54 4.75
N ASN A 70 -15.94 4.93 5.75
CA ASN A 70 -15.43 5.51 6.98
C ASN A 70 -14.86 4.43 7.90
N PHE A 71 -13.66 4.67 8.44
CA PHE A 71 -13.07 3.87 9.51
C PHE A 71 -12.39 4.77 10.52
N THR A 72 -12.53 4.42 11.80
CA THR A 72 -11.75 5.06 12.85
C THR A 72 -10.34 4.48 12.91
N ALA A 73 -9.37 5.28 13.36
CA ALA A 73 -8.02 4.82 13.62
C ALA A 73 -8.00 3.59 14.54
N GLN A 74 -8.87 3.56 15.55
CA GLN A 74 -9.03 2.42 16.45
C GLN A 74 -9.46 1.14 15.71
N ALA A 75 -10.45 1.23 14.81
CA ALA A 75 -10.94 0.09 14.03
C ALA A 75 -9.85 -0.44 13.09
N ILE A 76 -9.12 0.47 12.42
CA ILE A 76 -8.00 0.11 11.55
C ILE A 76 -6.91 -0.60 12.36
N ALA A 77 -6.50 -0.02 13.49
CA ALA A 77 -5.45 -0.58 14.35
C ALA A 77 -5.83 -1.97 14.85
N LYS A 78 -7.04 -2.14 15.39
CA LYS A 78 -7.53 -3.44 15.86
C LYS A 78 -7.50 -4.50 14.76
N ARG A 79 -8.06 -4.18 13.59
CA ARG A 79 -8.09 -5.11 12.45
C ARG A 79 -6.68 -5.45 11.96
N SER A 80 -5.77 -4.48 11.94
CA SER A 80 -4.38 -4.71 11.55
C SER A 80 -3.68 -5.71 12.47
N ILE A 81 -3.86 -5.61 13.78
CA ILE A 81 -3.29 -6.57 14.74
C ILE A 81 -3.85 -7.98 14.53
N GLU A 82 -5.15 -8.12 14.26
CA GLU A 82 -5.77 -9.41 13.96
C GLU A 82 -5.15 -10.06 12.72
N GLU A 83 -4.94 -9.28 11.64
CA GLU A 83 -4.33 -9.77 10.40
C GLU A 83 -2.82 -10.05 10.55
N MET A 84 -2.10 -9.23 11.32
CA MET A 84 -0.67 -9.46 11.60
C MET A 84 -0.43 -10.81 12.29
N ARG A 85 -1.36 -11.29 13.12
CA ARG A 85 -1.28 -12.62 13.76
C ARG A 85 -1.29 -13.79 12.76
N ARG A 86 -1.84 -13.57 11.55
CA ARG A 86 -1.78 -14.55 10.45
C ARG A 86 -0.40 -14.61 9.81
N VAL A 87 0.32 -13.48 9.82
CA VAL A 87 1.67 -13.40 9.22
C VAL A 87 2.68 -14.16 10.07
N ALA A 88 2.71 -13.90 11.38
CA ALA A 88 3.52 -14.62 12.34
C ALA A 88 3.00 -14.41 13.78
N PRO A 89 3.30 -15.34 14.72
CA PRO A 89 2.92 -15.19 16.12
C PRO A 89 3.71 -14.06 16.79
N PHE A 90 3.09 -13.40 17.77
CA PHE A 90 3.67 -12.43 18.69
C PHE A 90 2.90 -12.41 20.01
N SER A 91 3.48 -11.83 21.07
CA SER A 91 2.88 -11.83 22.40
C SER A 91 1.67 -10.88 22.51
N ASN A 92 0.87 -11.06 23.57
CA ASN A 92 -0.25 -10.15 23.83
C ASN A 92 0.25 -8.75 24.21
N GLU A 93 1.37 -8.65 24.94
CA GLU A 93 1.99 -7.34 25.26
C GLU A 93 2.47 -6.61 23.99
N GLN A 94 3.02 -7.34 23.00
CA GLN A 94 3.35 -6.77 21.71
C GLN A 94 2.10 -6.29 20.99
N ALA A 95 1.02 -7.10 20.97
CA ALA A 95 -0.26 -6.74 20.36
C ALA A 95 -0.84 -5.43 20.92
N GLU A 96 -0.90 -5.31 22.25
CA GLU A 96 -1.43 -4.12 22.94
C GLU A 96 -0.59 -2.88 22.62
N ARG A 97 0.73 -3.01 22.73
CA ARG A 97 1.67 -1.91 22.45
C ARG A 97 1.58 -1.46 21.00
N TRP A 98 1.56 -2.39 20.05
CA TRP A 98 1.48 -2.09 18.62
C TRP A 98 0.10 -1.53 18.22
N GLN A 99 -0.98 -2.04 18.81
CA GLN A 99 -2.31 -1.49 18.57
C GLN A 99 -2.41 -0.04 19.04
N ALA A 100 -1.91 0.27 20.23
CA ALA A 100 -1.90 1.62 20.76
C ALA A 100 -1.02 2.56 19.91
N ALA A 101 0.17 2.10 19.49
CA ALA A 101 1.08 2.88 18.65
C ALA A 101 0.46 3.15 17.26
N LEU A 102 -0.15 2.15 16.63
CA LEU A 102 -0.78 2.30 15.34
C LEU A 102 -2.02 3.22 15.41
N GLN A 103 -2.85 3.07 16.45
CA GLN A 103 -4.00 3.95 16.65
C GLN A 103 -3.57 5.42 16.84
N ALA A 104 -2.46 5.67 17.53
CA ALA A 104 -1.91 7.01 17.71
C ALA A 104 -1.30 7.58 16.42
N ALA A 105 -0.77 6.72 15.54
CA ALA A 105 -0.12 7.11 14.29
C ALA A 105 -1.10 7.36 13.14
N LEU A 106 -2.32 6.84 13.20
CA LEU A 106 -3.30 6.92 12.11
C LEU A 106 -4.39 7.93 12.41
N PRO A 107 -4.89 8.66 11.39
CA PRO A 107 -6.13 9.42 11.48
C PRO A 107 -7.34 8.51 11.21
N ASP A 108 -8.54 8.99 11.56
CA ASP A 108 -9.78 8.46 11.00
C ASP A 108 -9.80 8.75 9.50
N VAL A 109 -10.42 7.86 8.72
CA VAL A 109 -10.52 7.98 7.27
C VAL A 109 -11.96 7.95 6.80
N LYS A 110 -12.20 8.57 5.65
CA LYS A 110 -13.50 8.62 4.96
C LYS A 110 -13.32 8.24 3.47
N PRO A 111 -14.43 8.01 2.74
CA PRO A 111 -14.35 7.75 1.31
C PRO A 111 -13.54 8.81 0.55
N GLY A 112 -12.60 8.35 -0.28
CA GLY A 112 -11.68 9.19 -1.04
C GLY A 112 -10.35 9.50 -0.35
N ASP A 113 -10.24 9.29 0.97
CA ASP A 113 -8.98 9.48 1.67
C ASP A 113 -7.97 8.38 1.25
N THR A 114 -6.73 8.79 1.00
CA THR A 114 -5.63 7.88 0.70
C THR A 114 -4.60 7.92 1.82
N LEU A 115 -4.47 6.80 2.52
CA LEU A 115 -3.43 6.56 3.51
C LEU A 115 -2.30 5.76 2.88
N THR A 116 -1.09 6.29 2.91
CA THR A 116 0.11 5.63 2.37
C THR A 116 1.03 5.20 3.51
N GLY A 117 1.26 3.90 3.62
CA GLY A 117 2.30 3.34 4.48
C GLY A 117 3.60 3.21 3.71
N ILE A 118 4.70 3.70 4.28
CA ILE A 118 6.06 3.56 3.76
C ILE A 118 6.82 2.62 4.69
N TYR A 119 7.31 1.52 4.13
CA TYR A 119 8.14 0.55 4.84
C TYR A 119 9.61 0.88 4.66
N ARG A 120 10.34 0.90 5.76
CA ARG A 120 11.79 1.05 5.79
C ARG A 120 12.39 -0.14 6.54
N PRO A 121 13.11 -1.04 5.87
CA PRO A 121 13.78 -2.16 6.53
C PRO A 121 14.65 -1.67 7.69
N GLY A 122 14.47 -2.29 8.87
CA GLY A 122 15.18 -1.87 10.09
C GLY A 122 14.72 -0.56 10.74
N GLY A 123 13.82 0.20 10.09
CA GLY A 123 13.41 1.53 10.57
C GLY A 123 11.95 1.65 11.02
N GLY A 124 11.10 0.72 10.62
CA GLY A 124 9.66 0.79 10.95
C GLY A 124 8.77 1.22 9.79
N ALA A 125 7.59 1.74 10.13
CA ALA A 125 6.56 2.20 9.20
C ALA A 125 6.25 3.69 9.41
N VAL A 126 6.21 4.45 8.30
CA VAL A 126 5.80 5.86 8.28
C VAL A 126 4.48 5.96 7.52
N PHE A 127 3.52 6.71 8.06
CA PHE A 127 2.20 6.91 7.47
C PHE A 127 2.02 8.34 6.96
N ARG A 128 1.41 8.46 5.78
CA ARG A 128 1.18 9.75 5.10
C ARG A 128 -0.24 9.83 4.58
N MET A 129 -0.81 11.04 4.59
CA MET A 129 -1.99 11.42 3.80
C MET A 129 -1.58 12.53 2.83
N GLY A 130 -1.60 12.24 1.53
CA GLY A 130 -0.96 13.07 0.54
C GLY A 130 0.54 13.22 0.85
N ASP A 131 1.04 14.45 0.89
CA ASP A 131 2.45 14.75 1.20
C ASP A 131 2.73 14.89 2.71
N LYS A 132 1.69 14.89 3.54
CA LYS A 132 1.82 15.09 4.99
C LYS A 132 2.07 13.76 5.71
N VAL A 133 3.15 13.67 6.47
CA VAL A 133 3.34 12.61 7.46
C VAL A 133 2.32 12.80 8.58
N VAL A 134 1.53 11.77 8.85
CA VAL A 134 0.49 11.76 9.91
C VAL A 134 0.93 10.98 11.14
N GLY A 135 1.89 10.07 11.00
CA GLY A 135 2.43 9.32 12.13
C GLY A 135 3.48 8.29 11.69
N GLU A 136 4.07 7.63 12.68
CA GLU A 136 5.03 6.55 12.47
C GLU A 136 4.97 5.53 13.60
N VAL A 137 5.39 4.30 13.31
CA VAL A 137 5.66 3.27 14.30
C VAL A 137 7.09 2.79 14.06
N ALA A 138 8.02 3.25 14.89
CA ALA A 138 9.45 3.00 14.77
C ALA A 138 9.85 1.62 15.37
N ASP A 139 9.17 0.56 14.95
CA ASP A 139 9.40 -0.82 15.35
C ASP A 139 9.56 -1.68 14.09
N PRO A 140 10.77 -2.21 13.81
CA PRO A 140 11.02 -3.00 12.60
C PRO A 140 10.22 -4.29 12.53
N GLU A 141 9.97 -4.97 13.65
CA GLU A 141 9.18 -6.19 13.70
C GLU A 141 7.71 -5.90 13.41
N PHE A 142 7.15 -4.86 14.05
CA PHE A 142 5.82 -4.36 13.73
C PHE A 142 5.68 -4.10 12.23
N ALA A 143 6.59 -3.30 11.67
CA ALA A 143 6.51 -2.90 10.27
C ALA A 143 6.53 -4.10 9.32
N ARG A 144 7.43 -5.05 9.53
CA ARG A 144 7.50 -6.27 8.73
C ARG A 144 6.18 -7.06 8.78
N LEU A 145 5.59 -7.23 9.94
CA LEU A 145 4.32 -7.94 10.10
C LEU A 145 3.13 -7.15 9.54
N PHE A 146 3.14 -5.82 9.72
CA PHE A 146 2.10 -4.95 9.20
C PHE A 146 2.02 -5.00 7.67
N PHE A 147 3.12 -4.81 6.96
CA PHE A 147 3.12 -4.94 5.50
C PHE A 147 2.92 -6.37 5.03
N GLY A 148 3.24 -7.35 5.87
CA GLY A 148 2.92 -8.76 5.67
C GLY A 148 1.42 -9.05 5.55
N ILE A 149 0.53 -8.20 6.07
CA ILE A 149 -0.92 -8.31 5.89
C ILE A 149 -1.27 -8.46 4.41
N TRP A 150 -0.58 -7.74 3.52
CA TRP A 150 -0.80 -7.77 2.06
C TRP A 150 0.21 -8.63 1.31
N LEU A 151 1.44 -8.76 1.81
CA LEU A 151 2.56 -9.31 1.04
C LEU A 151 2.98 -10.71 1.46
N SER A 152 2.65 -11.14 2.69
CA SER A 152 2.92 -12.50 3.15
C SER A 152 2.12 -13.53 2.36
N PRO A 153 2.67 -14.73 2.10
CA PRO A 153 1.89 -15.86 1.58
C PRO A 153 0.74 -16.29 2.54
N ASN A 154 0.82 -15.93 3.83
CA ASN A 154 -0.21 -16.21 4.84
C ASN A 154 -1.32 -15.14 4.92
N THR A 155 -1.39 -14.21 3.97
CA THR A 155 -2.45 -13.19 3.92
C THR A 155 -3.84 -13.82 3.87
N SER A 156 -4.83 -13.17 4.49
CA SER A 156 -6.25 -13.54 4.34
C SER A 156 -6.81 -13.22 2.94
N GLU A 157 -6.08 -12.41 2.15
CA GLU A 157 -6.51 -11.88 0.85
C GLU A 157 -5.55 -12.26 -0.29
N PRO A 158 -5.43 -13.56 -0.63
CA PRO A 158 -4.46 -14.03 -1.63
C PRO A 158 -4.70 -13.44 -3.03
N ALA A 159 -5.95 -13.18 -3.41
CA ALA A 159 -6.29 -12.55 -4.69
C ALA A 159 -5.81 -11.09 -4.75
N LEU A 160 -5.95 -10.34 -3.66
CA LEU A 160 -5.42 -8.98 -3.57
C LEU A 160 -3.88 -8.98 -3.62
N ARG A 161 -3.24 -9.91 -2.91
CA ARG A 161 -1.78 -10.08 -2.99
C ARG A 161 -1.30 -10.33 -4.43
N GLN A 162 -1.97 -11.22 -5.16
CA GLN A 162 -1.67 -11.49 -6.56
C GLN A 162 -1.80 -10.23 -7.42
N ALA A 163 -2.87 -9.46 -7.26
CA ALA A 163 -3.11 -8.21 -7.99
C ALA A 163 -2.03 -7.16 -7.69
N LEU A 164 -1.60 -7.02 -6.42
CA LEU A 164 -0.54 -6.10 -6.02
C LEU A 164 0.83 -6.45 -6.60
N LEU A 165 1.06 -7.71 -6.95
CA LEU A 165 2.33 -8.21 -7.48
C LEU A 165 2.29 -8.47 -9.01
N ALA A 166 1.18 -8.14 -9.70
CA ALA A 166 0.90 -8.58 -11.06
C ALA A 166 1.83 -7.98 -12.13
N SER A 167 2.21 -6.70 -12.03
CA SER A 167 3.04 -6.02 -13.04
C SER A 167 4.47 -6.55 -13.12
N ARG A 168 4.88 -7.39 -12.19
CA ARG A 168 6.21 -8.04 -12.19
C ARG A 168 6.29 -9.26 -13.10
N ASN A 169 5.13 -9.88 -13.38
CA ASN A 169 5.06 -11.07 -14.23
C ASN A 169 5.18 -10.77 -15.72
N THR A 170 5.08 -9.49 -16.11
CA THR A 170 5.18 -9.06 -17.53
C THR A 170 6.61 -8.76 -17.99
N SER A 171 7.58 -8.67 -17.06
CA SER A 171 8.98 -8.38 -17.38
C SER A 171 9.87 -9.61 -17.54
N GLY A 172 9.30 -10.79 -17.52
CA GLY A 172 10.01 -12.07 -17.50
C GLY A 172 9.57 -13.06 -18.58
N SER A 173 9.27 -12.59 -19.81
CA SER A 173 9.18 -13.51 -20.96
C SER A 173 10.24 -13.12 -21.99
N PRO A 174 11.15 -14.04 -22.35
CA PRO A 174 12.14 -13.83 -23.39
C PRO A 174 11.51 -13.75 -24.79
#